data_aa5ec1e6753d901407262c879bf16c57
#
_entry.id   aa5ec1e6753d901407262c879bf16c57
#
_cell.length_a   1.000
_cell.length_b   1.000
_cell.length_c   1.000
_cell.angle_alpha   90.00
_cell.angle_beta   90.00
_cell.angle_gamma   90.00
#
_symmetry.space_group_name_H-M   'P 1'
#
loop_
_entity.id
_entity.type
_entity.pdbx_description
1 polymer ?
#
loop_
_entity_poly.entity_id
_entity_poly.type
_entity_poly.pdbx_seq_one_letter_code
_entity_poly.pdbx_strand_id
1 'polypeptide(L)'
;MSIRFQKAAALSNFSRYNPNSGRGFYESYFIRANHPKDPKAFWIRYTLFSPKSKPKDSIGELWVIYFDGAEVFSSKTEIPWSQCQFPRKQFSVQIGDSYINNVVAKGQSNHLQ
;
A
#
# COMPACT_ATOMS: atom_id res chain seq x y z
N MET A 1 -16.82 -14.55 -13.75
CA MET A 1 -15.34 -14.56 -13.84
C MET A 1 -14.83 -15.97 -13.60
N SER A 2 -13.92 -16.47 -14.42
CA SER A 2 -13.43 -17.83 -14.30
C SER A 2 -12.54 -18.03 -13.07
N ILE A 3 -12.50 -19.29 -12.57
CA ILE A 3 -11.63 -19.65 -11.45
C ILE A 3 -10.15 -19.40 -11.81
N ARG A 4 -9.76 -19.65 -13.06
CA ARG A 4 -8.38 -19.41 -13.54
C ARG A 4 -8.02 -17.92 -13.43
N PHE A 5 -8.93 -17.04 -13.82
CA PHE A 5 -8.71 -15.60 -13.72
C PHE A 5 -8.58 -15.16 -12.27
N GLN A 6 -9.44 -15.66 -11.39
CA GLN A 6 -9.39 -15.33 -9.96
C GLN A 6 -8.08 -15.79 -9.32
N LYS A 7 -7.60 -16.98 -9.66
CA LYS A 7 -6.31 -17.48 -9.18
C LYS A 7 -5.15 -16.63 -9.70
N ALA A 8 -5.17 -16.28 -10.98
CA ALA A 8 -4.13 -15.45 -11.58
C ALA A 8 -4.11 -14.06 -10.93
N ALA A 9 -5.26 -13.45 -10.70
CA ALA A 9 -5.37 -12.15 -10.04
C ALA A 9 -4.83 -12.21 -8.62
N ALA A 10 -5.17 -13.25 -7.85
CA ALA A 10 -4.68 -13.43 -6.49
C ALA A 10 -3.16 -13.60 -6.43
N LEU A 11 -2.57 -14.30 -7.41
CA LEU A 11 -1.14 -14.56 -7.46
C LEU A 11 -0.33 -13.42 -8.07
N SER A 12 -0.97 -12.49 -8.78
CA SER A 12 -0.27 -11.41 -9.48
C SER A 12 0.23 -10.31 -8.53
N ASN A 13 -0.45 -10.11 -7.42
CA ASN A 13 -0.27 -8.95 -6.55
C ASN A 13 0.28 -9.31 -5.16
N PHE A 14 0.86 -10.48 -5.00
CA PHE A 14 1.50 -10.82 -3.74
C PHE A 14 2.83 -10.08 -3.58
N SER A 15 3.27 -9.89 -2.32
CA SER A 15 4.55 -9.25 -2.03
C SER A 15 5.72 -10.14 -2.46
N ARG A 16 6.75 -9.52 -2.98
CA ARG A 16 8.00 -10.19 -3.37
C ARG A 16 9.14 -9.93 -2.40
N TYR A 17 8.84 -9.28 -1.30
CA TYR A 17 9.85 -8.95 -0.30
C TYR A 17 10.39 -10.19 0.39
N ASN A 18 11.72 -10.29 0.46
CA ASN A 18 12.43 -11.32 1.22
C ASN A 18 13.38 -10.65 2.22
N PRO A 19 13.04 -10.63 3.52
CA PRO A 19 13.88 -9.98 4.52
C PRO A 19 15.25 -10.64 4.68
N ASN A 20 15.42 -11.88 4.23
CA ASN A 20 16.68 -12.61 4.35
C ASN A 20 17.65 -12.34 3.20
N SER A 21 17.25 -11.57 2.19
CA SER A 21 18.10 -11.32 1.02
C SER A 21 19.24 -10.35 1.29
N GLY A 22 19.11 -9.50 2.30
CA GLY A 22 20.09 -8.44 2.60
C GLY A 22 20.09 -7.29 1.59
N ARG A 23 19.24 -7.34 0.58
CA ARG A 23 19.10 -6.30 -0.44
C ARG A 23 18.13 -5.24 0.01
N GLY A 24 18.35 -4.00 -0.39
CA GLY A 24 17.35 -2.97 -0.27
C GLY A 24 16.14 -3.32 -1.12
N PHE A 25 14.94 -2.94 -0.66
CA PHE A 25 13.72 -3.29 -1.36
C PHE A 25 12.69 -2.17 -1.22
N TYR A 26 11.95 -1.94 -2.28
CA TYR A 26 10.84 -0.99 -2.31
C TYR A 26 9.69 -1.60 -3.11
N GLU A 27 8.51 -1.59 -2.52
CA GLU A 27 7.31 -2.15 -3.16
C GLU A 27 6.11 -1.29 -2.78
N SER A 28 5.27 -1.00 -3.76
CA SER A 28 4.08 -0.19 -3.53
C SER A 28 2.85 -0.80 -4.16
N TYR A 29 1.74 -0.66 -3.45
CA TYR A 29 0.39 -0.93 -3.95
C TYR A 29 -0.38 0.39 -3.87
N PHE A 30 -1.01 0.78 -4.94
CA PHE A 30 -1.74 2.04 -4.90
C PHE A 30 -3.09 1.96 -5.62
N ILE A 31 -3.99 2.82 -5.18
CA ILE A 31 -5.29 3.01 -5.77
C ILE A 31 -5.44 4.50 -6.04
N ARG A 32 -5.98 4.82 -7.19
CA ARG A 32 -6.35 6.20 -7.51
C ARG A 32 -7.72 6.20 -8.17
N ALA A 33 -8.47 7.27 -7.95
CA ALA A 33 -9.76 7.45 -8.58
C ALA A 33 -10.03 8.92 -8.79
N ASN A 34 -10.75 9.22 -9.86
CA ASN A 34 -11.23 10.57 -10.18
C ASN A 34 -12.74 10.58 -10.04
N HIS A 35 -13.27 11.66 -9.51
CA HIS A 35 -14.71 11.87 -9.51
C HIS A 35 -15.19 12.06 -10.95
N PRO A 36 -16.31 11.45 -11.35
CA PRO A 36 -16.77 11.49 -12.74
C PRO A 36 -17.25 12.87 -13.20
N LYS A 37 -17.56 13.77 -12.29
CA LYS A 37 -18.14 15.09 -12.62
C LYS A 37 -17.38 16.26 -12.00
N ASP A 38 -16.95 16.13 -10.75
CA ASP A 38 -16.32 17.21 -10.00
C ASP A 38 -14.80 17.10 -10.08
N PRO A 39 -14.07 18.21 -9.88
CA PRO A 39 -12.60 18.19 -9.90
C PRO A 39 -12.03 17.62 -8.61
N LYS A 40 -12.41 16.38 -8.28
CA LYS A 40 -12.00 15.66 -7.09
C LYS A 40 -11.33 14.36 -7.48
N ALA A 41 -10.27 14.02 -6.76
CA ALA A 41 -9.53 12.79 -6.97
C ALA A 41 -8.85 12.37 -5.70
N PHE A 42 -8.54 11.10 -5.58
CA PHE A 42 -7.67 10.63 -4.49
C PHE A 42 -6.63 9.67 -5.03
N TRP A 43 -5.55 9.55 -4.25
CA TRP A 43 -4.47 8.63 -4.51
C TRP A 43 -3.99 8.10 -3.16
N ILE A 44 -3.99 6.79 -3.01
CA ILE A 44 -3.60 6.11 -1.78
C ILE A 44 -2.52 5.09 -2.11
N ARG A 45 -1.43 5.08 -1.35
CA ARG A 45 -0.32 4.17 -1.58
C ARG A 45 0.07 3.46 -0.30
N TYR A 46 0.17 2.15 -0.38
CA TYR A 46 0.68 1.26 0.65
C TYR A 46 2.07 0.85 0.21
N THR A 47 3.09 1.22 0.96
CA THR A 47 4.49 1.04 0.55
C THR A 47 5.26 0.27 1.61
N LEU A 48 6.09 -0.65 1.15
CA LEU A 48 7.13 -1.26 1.95
C LEU A 48 8.48 -0.71 1.51
N PHE A 49 9.24 -0.21 2.47
CA PHE A 49 10.63 0.21 2.26
C PHE A 49 11.53 -0.56 3.21
N SER A 50 12.56 -1.21 2.64
CA SER A 50 13.56 -1.96 3.40
C SER A 50 14.95 -1.47 3.04
N PRO A 51 15.72 -0.90 3.99
CA PRO A 51 17.09 -0.46 3.72
C PRO A 51 17.99 -1.64 3.43
N LYS A 52 19.00 -1.41 2.57
CA LYS A 52 20.01 -2.40 2.25
C LYS A 52 20.77 -2.83 3.51
N SER A 53 20.89 -4.13 3.72
CA SER A 53 21.61 -4.75 4.85
C SER A 53 21.03 -4.42 6.23
N LYS A 54 19.84 -3.80 6.30
CA LYS A 54 19.20 -3.43 7.56
C LYS A 54 17.70 -3.78 7.54
N PRO A 55 17.35 -5.07 7.37
CA PRO A 55 15.93 -5.44 7.28
C PRO A 55 15.14 -5.13 8.55
N LYS A 56 15.80 -4.98 9.69
CA LYS A 56 15.14 -4.60 10.95
C LYS A 56 14.60 -3.17 10.92
N ASP A 57 15.16 -2.33 10.06
CA ASP A 57 14.74 -0.94 9.91
C ASP A 57 13.68 -0.76 8.82
N SER A 58 13.12 -1.86 8.32
CA SER A 58 12.03 -1.82 7.35
C SER A 58 10.79 -1.15 7.92
N ILE A 59 10.10 -0.40 7.09
CA ILE A 59 8.87 0.30 7.46
C ILE A 59 7.79 0.09 6.42
N GLY A 60 6.54 0.15 6.88
CA GLY A 60 5.40 0.36 6.01
C GLY A 60 5.04 1.82 5.99
N GLU A 61 4.64 2.33 4.84
CA GLU A 61 4.20 3.71 4.69
C GLU A 61 2.81 3.73 4.07
N LEU A 62 1.93 4.51 4.68
CA LEU A 62 0.63 4.80 4.10
C LEU A 62 0.62 6.26 3.67
N TRP A 63 0.40 6.47 2.37
CA TRP A 63 0.29 7.80 1.78
C TRP A 63 -1.15 8.02 1.33
N VAL A 64 -1.68 9.19 1.63
CA VAL A 64 -3.01 9.60 1.19
C VAL A 64 -2.89 10.99 0.60
N ILE A 65 -3.37 11.15 -0.63
CA ILE A 65 -3.44 12.45 -1.27
C ILE A 65 -4.86 12.63 -1.80
N TYR A 66 -5.47 13.75 -1.45
CA TYR A 66 -6.80 14.12 -1.90
C TYR A 66 -6.75 15.46 -2.61
N PHE A 67 -7.37 15.51 -3.77
CA PHE A 67 -7.43 16.70 -4.62
C PHE A 67 -8.87 17.21 -4.67
N ASP A 68 -9.04 18.51 -4.47
CA ASP A 68 -10.35 19.16 -4.55
C ASP A 68 -10.16 20.51 -5.25
N GLY A 69 -10.37 20.54 -6.57
CA GLY A 69 -10.10 21.72 -7.38
C GLY A 69 -8.61 22.08 -7.34
N ALA A 70 -8.31 23.28 -6.91
CA ALA A 70 -6.93 23.76 -6.77
C ALA A 70 -6.30 23.35 -5.42
N GLU A 71 -7.08 22.76 -4.51
CA GLU A 71 -6.59 22.37 -3.20
C GLU A 71 -6.06 20.94 -3.21
N VAL A 72 -4.97 20.72 -2.46
CA VAL A 72 -4.34 19.40 -2.32
C VAL A 72 -4.11 19.15 -0.83
N PHE A 73 -4.61 18.02 -0.36
CA PHE A 73 -4.43 17.57 1.01
C PHE A 73 -3.62 16.29 0.98
N SER A 74 -2.57 16.21 1.79
CA SER A 74 -1.72 15.01 1.81
C SER A 74 -1.36 14.62 3.24
N SER A 75 -1.19 13.32 3.42
CA SER A 75 -0.77 12.76 4.69
C SER A 75 0.10 11.54 4.44
N LYS A 76 1.07 11.33 5.33
CA LYS A 76 1.94 10.17 5.32
C LYS A 76 2.03 9.62 6.74
N THR A 77 1.88 8.32 6.89
CA THR A 77 2.09 7.62 8.16
C THR A 77 3.14 6.54 7.95
N GLU A 78 4.14 6.50 8.82
CA GLU A 78 5.19 5.48 8.81
C GLU A 78 4.96 4.54 9.99
N ILE A 79 4.98 3.23 9.71
CA ILE A 79 4.70 2.18 10.69
C ILE A 79 5.88 1.20 10.69
N PRO A 80 6.42 0.84 11.88
CA PRO A 80 7.49 -0.17 11.96
C PRO A 80 7.07 -1.50 11.34
N TRP A 81 8.02 -2.21 10.76
CA TRP A 81 7.77 -3.48 10.10
C TRP A 81 7.03 -4.48 10.99
N SER A 82 7.29 -4.47 12.30
CA SER A 82 6.62 -5.36 13.25
C SER A 82 5.10 -5.21 13.28
N GLN A 83 4.58 -4.10 12.78
CA GLN A 83 3.13 -3.82 12.72
C GLN A 83 2.60 -3.87 11.29
N CYS A 84 3.37 -4.47 10.37
CA CYS A 84 2.99 -4.58 8.97
C CYS A 84 2.95 -6.04 8.55
N GLN A 85 2.13 -6.33 7.53
CA GLN A 85 2.06 -7.66 6.91
C GLN A 85 2.07 -7.50 5.40
N PHE A 86 3.06 -8.14 4.76
CA PHE A 86 3.20 -8.20 3.31
C PHE A 86 3.40 -9.65 2.91
N PRO A 87 2.32 -10.48 2.94
CA PRO A 87 2.44 -11.90 2.64
C PRO A 87 2.92 -12.15 1.21
N ARG A 88 3.73 -13.19 1.04
CA ARG A 88 4.29 -13.54 -0.27
C ARG A 88 3.41 -14.48 -1.09
N LYS A 89 2.33 -15.00 -0.51
CA LYS A 89 1.48 -16.00 -1.16
C LYS A 89 0.08 -15.51 -1.49
N GLN A 90 -0.25 -14.30 -1.08
CA GLN A 90 -1.56 -13.72 -1.36
C GLN A 90 -1.47 -12.20 -1.35
N PHE A 91 -2.40 -11.56 -2.04
CA PHE A 91 -2.53 -10.11 -1.98
C PHE A 91 -3.36 -9.71 -0.76
N SER A 92 -2.67 -9.40 0.33
CA SER A 92 -3.29 -8.95 1.59
C SER A 92 -2.26 -8.13 2.35
N VAL A 93 -2.13 -6.87 2.00
CA VAL A 93 -1.14 -5.96 2.60
C VAL A 93 -1.79 -5.25 3.77
N GLN A 94 -1.08 -5.23 4.91
CA GLN A 94 -1.52 -4.50 6.09
C GLN A 94 -0.40 -3.63 6.63
N ILE A 95 -0.73 -2.37 6.91
CA ILE A 95 0.17 -1.37 7.50
C ILE A 95 -0.56 -0.78 8.70
N GLY A 96 -0.18 -1.22 9.91
CA GLY A 96 -0.94 -0.90 11.12
C GLY A 96 -2.38 -1.41 10.99
N ASP A 97 -3.34 -0.52 11.15
CA ASP A 97 -4.77 -0.85 11.01
C ASP A 97 -5.30 -0.65 9.59
N SER A 98 -4.45 -0.19 8.67
CA SER A 98 -4.83 0.04 7.28
C SER A 98 -4.49 -1.18 6.43
N TYR A 99 -5.37 -1.54 5.49
CA TYR A 99 -5.12 -2.72 4.66
C TYR A 99 -5.71 -2.59 3.26
N ILE A 100 -5.15 -3.36 2.35
CA ILE A 100 -5.63 -3.51 0.98
C ILE A 100 -5.55 -4.97 0.57
N ASN A 101 -6.59 -5.46 -0.09
CA ASN A 101 -6.64 -6.81 -0.66
C ASN A 101 -7.46 -6.80 -1.96
N ASN A 102 -7.81 -7.98 -2.47
CA ASN A 102 -8.55 -8.11 -3.73
C ASN A 102 -9.96 -7.48 -3.71
N VAL A 103 -10.50 -7.22 -2.54
CA VAL A 103 -11.91 -6.83 -2.39
C VAL A 103 -12.04 -5.42 -1.86
N VAL A 104 -11.18 -5.02 -0.93
CA VAL A 104 -11.35 -3.77 -0.20
C VAL A 104 -10.01 -3.12 0.09
N ALA A 105 -10.01 -1.79 0.11
CA ALA A 105 -8.95 -0.98 0.68
C ALA A 105 -9.54 -0.11 1.76
N LYS A 106 -8.98 -0.18 2.97
CA LYS A 106 -9.48 0.56 4.12
C LYS A 106 -8.31 1.04 4.95
N GLY A 107 -8.40 2.26 5.44
CA GLY A 107 -7.34 2.77 6.27
C GLY A 107 -7.58 4.19 6.73
N GLN A 108 -6.61 4.67 7.47
CA GLN A 108 -6.63 6.01 8.03
C GLN A 108 -5.19 6.51 8.16
N SER A 109 -4.97 7.73 7.75
CA SER A 109 -3.70 8.42 7.98
C SER A 109 -3.90 9.51 9.04
N ASN A 110 -2.90 9.70 9.88
CA ASN A 110 -3.03 10.51 11.10
C ASN A 110 -3.32 11.98 10.84
N HIS A 111 -2.82 12.53 9.75
CA HIS A 111 -3.02 13.92 9.39
C HIS A 111 -3.26 14.04 7.90
N LEU A 112 -4.38 14.66 7.55
CA LEU A 112 -4.65 15.08 6.20
C LEU A 112 -4.45 16.59 6.12
N GLN A 113 -3.38 16.98 5.46
CA GLN A 113 -3.01 18.39 5.33
C GLN A 113 -3.20 18.89 3.92
#